data_ec282b630b87786ee0ff4aff24a8edba
#
_entry.id   ec282b630b87786ee0ff4aff24a8edba
#
_cell.length_a   1.000
_cell.length_b   1.000
_cell.length_c   1.000
_cell.angle_alpha   90.00
_cell.angle_beta   90.00
_cell.angle_gamma   90.00
#
_symmetry.space_group_name_H-M   'P 1'
#
loop_
_entity.id
_entity.type
_entity.pdbx_description
1 polymer ?
#
loop_
_entity_poly.entity_id
_entity_poly.type
_entity_poly.pdbx_seq_one_letter_code
_entity_poly.pdbx_strand_id
1 'polypeptide(L)'
;MKRSFYIAVLAGSLFASLPDASKAQPSGAETALSVANAEPELPAPLEALLGANERRFRPAIRRIIEDPDANQAIKDIDALMLSLNVNSPMQLFLQTYKAQRIVESGRVEEGEAAFRELMAEYPELLVIKLSAIHSLGYTTAADTAARLWIETAARHPEAARAVGGYTLGAVAGNLEARSQVDLRDALFLALDNIGYDPGTASLRNQMQIALFTNAAADSGREDQAREALAKITNPGQLINIAAQRRFQTYWSEIDTKPASLEGKTEALLDAMKNDFVAAGNGTAAGAFLSHAVSFTEAEAAANAYTPVLDRIMEQGEQSAYSMYDAMFWVAPLARAWETGGSPERANSLYEKALRSFGNSRGVNRLNVSANYAVHLLENERPRKALEYIEPAIADLEASDSALTALPPMHAVRLRAYHQLGQSEQATASRQNLEANKSALLEIYIDTMLAIGEEAAAKDALLTELRSVDPSDAIAYLQLPLNRLMQPARVAAESAKEQLRHDPEVARALSAVGRVVDVSPVSVTGFDHDSVALEILDVID
;
A
#
# COMPACT_ATOMS: atom_id res chain seq x y z
N MET A 1 19.39 -30.31 12.73
CA MET A 1 17.98 -30.14 12.44
C MET A 1 17.17 -29.41 13.52
N LYS A 2 17.15 -29.82 14.80
CA LYS A 2 16.34 -29.11 15.82
C LYS A 2 16.80 -27.66 16.13
N ARG A 3 18.08 -27.32 16.05
CA ARG A 3 18.59 -25.94 16.27
C ARG A 3 18.22 -24.96 15.15
N SER A 4 18.20 -25.41 13.88
CA SER A 4 17.84 -24.56 12.74
C SER A 4 16.35 -24.17 12.74
N PHE A 5 15.47 -25.08 13.21
CA PHE A 5 14.03 -24.81 13.32
C PHE A 5 13.72 -23.76 14.41
N TYR A 6 14.44 -23.80 15.54
CA TYR A 6 14.29 -22.81 16.60
C TYR A 6 14.74 -21.40 16.19
N ILE A 7 15.81 -21.28 15.41
CA ILE A 7 16.29 -19.97 14.91
C ILE A 7 15.29 -19.38 13.91
N ALA A 8 14.69 -20.18 13.03
CA ALA A 8 13.69 -19.72 12.05
C ALA A 8 12.39 -19.24 12.73
N VAL A 9 11.90 -19.95 13.73
CA VAL A 9 10.71 -19.55 14.52
C VAL A 9 10.99 -18.32 15.38
N LEU A 10 12.19 -18.22 15.95
CA LEU A 10 12.60 -17.07 16.76
C LEU A 10 12.75 -15.79 15.93
N ALA A 11 13.30 -15.86 14.71
CA ALA A 11 13.44 -14.66 13.86
C ALA A 11 12.10 -14.18 13.29
N GLY A 12 11.21 -15.08 12.89
CA GLY A 12 9.86 -14.71 12.44
C GLY A 12 9.04 -14.04 13.56
N SER A 13 9.15 -14.54 14.80
CA SER A 13 8.49 -13.92 15.95
C SER A 13 9.21 -12.65 16.45
N LEU A 14 10.52 -12.51 16.22
CA LEU A 14 11.28 -11.30 16.54
C LEU A 14 10.91 -10.12 15.65
N PHE A 15 10.76 -10.34 14.34
CA PHE A 15 10.37 -9.27 13.42
C PHE A 15 8.88 -8.91 13.51
N ALA A 16 8.03 -9.83 13.95
CA ALA A 16 6.61 -9.57 14.24
C ALA A 16 6.38 -8.95 15.64
N SER A 17 7.34 -9.05 16.56
CA SER A 17 7.22 -8.60 17.95
C SER A 17 8.23 -7.55 18.39
N LEU A 18 9.11 -7.06 17.49
CA LEU A 18 9.86 -5.84 17.79
C LEU A 18 8.82 -4.71 17.88
N PRO A 19 8.64 -4.08 19.04
CA PRO A 19 7.80 -2.89 19.11
C PRO A 19 8.38 -1.89 18.12
N ASP A 20 7.51 -1.29 17.33
CA ASP A 20 7.83 -0.07 16.61
C ASP A 20 8.65 0.81 17.57
N ALA A 21 9.84 1.23 17.19
CA ALA A 21 10.74 1.99 18.07
C ALA A 21 10.11 3.29 18.61
N SER A 22 8.90 3.64 18.11
CA SER A 22 8.04 4.70 18.60
C SER A 22 7.31 4.40 19.93
N LYS A 23 7.32 3.14 20.43
CA LYS A 23 6.50 2.74 21.60
C LYS A 23 7.23 2.70 22.94
N ALA A 24 8.49 3.12 23.04
CA ALA A 24 9.28 3.03 24.26
C ALA A 24 9.59 4.41 24.89
N GLN A 25 8.59 5.03 25.52
CA GLN A 25 8.90 5.94 26.66
C GLN A 25 7.94 5.67 27.83
N PRO A 26 8.46 5.34 29.03
CA PRO A 26 7.61 5.14 30.21
C PRO A 26 7.23 6.49 30.82
N SER A 27 5.93 6.75 30.92
CA SER A 27 5.40 7.79 31.79
C SER A 27 5.40 7.31 33.23
N GLY A 28 6.11 7.98 34.13
CA GLY A 28 5.97 7.70 35.56
C GLY A 28 7.18 8.10 36.39
N ALA A 29 7.19 9.33 36.88
CA ALA A 29 8.26 9.87 37.73
C ALA A 29 8.26 9.38 39.20
N GLU A 30 7.61 8.26 39.52
CA GLU A 30 7.54 7.76 40.91
C GLU A 30 8.13 6.36 41.16
N THR A 31 8.67 5.69 40.14
CA THR A 31 9.38 4.39 40.33
C THR A 31 10.88 4.49 40.08
N ALA A 32 11.44 5.67 39.97
CA ALA A 32 12.81 5.93 39.53
C ALA A 32 13.91 5.57 40.54
N LEU A 33 13.61 5.09 41.76
CA LEU A 33 14.61 4.80 42.80
C LEU A 33 14.85 3.30 43.04
N SER A 34 14.14 2.40 42.39
CA SER A 34 14.30 0.93 42.56
C SER A 34 14.87 0.22 41.32
N VAL A 35 14.96 0.89 40.17
CA VAL A 35 15.39 0.26 38.88
C VAL A 35 16.86 0.53 38.54
N ALA A 36 17.58 1.26 39.36
CA ALA A 36 18.95 1.71 39.07
C ALA A 36 20.02 0.61 38.96
N ASN A 37 19.71 -0.67 39.22
CA ASN A 37 20.65 -1.78 39.17
C ASN A 37 20.16 -3.02 38.37
N ALA A 38 19.06 -2.98 37.66
CA ALA A 38 18.70 -4.06 36.74
C ALA A 38 19.49 -3.90 35.44
N GLU A 39 20.34 -4.90 35.10
CA GLU A 39 20.93 -4.94 33.75
C GLU A 39 19.82 -4.88 32.72
N PRO A 40 19.96 -4.06 31.66
CA PRO A 40 18.96 -3.95 30.61
C PRO A 40 18.75 -5.31 29.93
N GLU A 41 17.57 -5.87 30.06
CA GLU A 41 17.21 -7.15 29.45
C GLU A 41 16.92 -6.96 27.96
N LEU A 42 17.44 -7.86 27.12
CA LEU A 42 17.04 -7.98 25.72
C LEU A 42 15.73 -8.77 25.63
N PRO A 43 14.95 -8.63 24.55
CA PRO A 43 13.86 -9.55 24.27
C PRO A 43 14.31 -10.99 24.36
N ALA A 44 13.52 -11.85 25.02
CA ALA A 44 13.89 -13.23 25.34
C ALA A 44 14.45 -14.05 24.15
N PRO A 45 13.95 -13.89 22.90
CA PRO A 45 14.52 -14.57 21.76
C PRO A 45 15.95 -14.11 21.41
N LEU A 46 16.27 -12.83 21.57
CA LEU A 46 17.62 -12.30 21.34
C LEU A 46 18.58 -12.73 22.44
N GLU A 47 18.10 -12.77 23.67
CA GLU A 47 18.86 -13.28 24.78
C GLU A 47 19.31 -14.74 24.57
N ALA A 48 18.46 -15.55 23.93
CA ALA A 48 18.76 -16.94 23.59
C ALA A 48 19.88 -17.11 22.55
N LEU A 49 20.17 -16.06 21.76
CA LEU A 49 21.26 -16.07 20.78
C LEU A 49 22.63 -15.75 21.39
N LEU A 50 22.66 -15.18 22.60
CA LEU A 50 23.90 -14.79 23.27
C LEU A 50 24.63 -16.00 23.89
N GLY A 51 25.85 -16.20 23.45
CA GLY A 51 26.78 -17.09 24.16
C GLY A 51 27.16 -16.52 25.52
N ALA A 52 27.67 -17.39 26.44
CA ALA A 52 28.03 -16.98 27.79
C ALA A 52 28.99 -15.78 27.83
N ASN A 53 29.95 -15.72 26.88
CA ASN A 53 30.92 -14.64 26.78
C ASN A 53 30.39 -13.39 26.07
N GLU A 54 29.23 -13.49 25.43
CA GLU A 54 28.63 -12.42 24.63
C GLU A 54 27.59 -11.61 25.43
N ARG A 55 27.16 -12.12 26.58
CA ARG A 55 26.18 -11.44 27.47
C ARG A 55 26.61 -10.05 27.90
N ARG A 56 27.91 -9.80 28.01
CA ARG A 56 28.46 -8.45 28.27
C ARG A 56 28.12 -7.39 27.22
N PHE A 57 27.69 -7.81 26.03
CA PHE A 57 27.35 -6.89 24.95
C PHE A 57 25.84 -6.53 24.89
N ARG A 58 25.01 -7.04 25.83
CA ARG A 58 23.58 -6.70 25.91
C ARG A 58 23.28 -5.21 25.77
N PRO A 59 23.93 -4.32 26.52
CA PRO A 59 23.63 -2.88 26.42
C PRO A 59 23.92 -2.31 25.03
N ALA A 60 24.98 -2.78 24.36
CA ALA A 60 25.33 -2.34 23.01
C ALA A 60 24.32 -2.87 21.98
N ILE A 61 23.92 -4.14 22.07
CA ILE A 61 22.95 -4.77 21.18
C ILE A 61 21.59 -4.06 21.33
N ARG A 62 21.15 -3.81 22.54
CA ARG A 62 19.91 -3.10 22.81
C ARG A 62 19.92 -1.72 22.17
N ARG A 63 20.99 -0.92 22.38
CA ARG A 63 21.13 0.39 21.77
C ARG A 63 21.04 0.33 20.25
N ILE A 64 21.71 -0.65 19.62
CA ILE A 64 21.67 -0.85 18.16
C ILE A 64 20.24 -1.12 17.66
N ILE A 65 19.49 -1.94 18.37
CA ILE A 65 18.13 -2.32 17.96
C ILE A 65 17.15 -1.15 18.15
N GLU A 66 17.32 -0.41 19.23
CA GLU A 66 16.47 0.74 19.57
C GLU A 66 16.88 2.04 18.84
N ASP A 67 18.00 2.04 18.09
CA ASP A 67 18.48 3.24 17.39
C ASP A 67 17.62 3.54 16.16
N PRO A 68 16.92 4.67 16.10
CA PRO A 68 16.12 5.06 14.92
C PRO A 68 16.98 5.44 13.71
N ASP A 69 18.26 5.84 13.92
CA ASP A 69 19.18 6.18 12.83
C ASP A 69 19.84 4.91 12.27
N ALA A 70 19.36 4.49 11.09
CA ALA A 70 19.87 3.32 10.39
C ALA A 70 21.40 3.41 10.15
N ASN A 71 21.93 4.57 9.79
CA ASN A 71 23.36 4.73 9.51
C ASN A 71 24.21 4.66 10.77
N GLN A 72 23.70 5.15 11.91
CA GLN A 72 24.38 5.00 13.18
C GLN A 72 24.34 3.55 13.66
N ALA A 73 23.19 2.90 13.58
CA ALA A 73 23.05 1.47 13.91
C ALA A 73 24.03 0.60 13.10
N ILE A 74 24.20 0.85 11.80
CA ILE A 74 25.15 0.14 10.95
C ILE A 74 26.59 0.28 11.47
N LYS A 75 27.03 1.50 11.82
CA LYS A 75 28.36 1.76 12.38
C LYS A 75 28.58 1.03 13.71
N ASP A 76 27.56 1.06 14.58
CA ASP A 76 27.61 0.38 15.88
C ASP A 76 27.65 -1.15 15.74
N ILE A 77 26.93 -1.70 14.73
CA ILE A 77 27.00 -3.13 14.40
C ILE A 77 28.42 -3.50 13.96
N ASP A 78 29.02 -2.74 13.03
CA ASP A 78 30.37 -3.00 12.55
C ASP A 78 31.41 -2.99 13.68
N ALA A 79 31.31 -2.03 14.58
CA ALA A 79 32.17 -1.95 15.75
C ALA A 79 31.99 -3.15 16.71
N LEU A 80 30.73 -3.57 16.93
CA LEU A 80 30.41 -4.69 17.82
C LEU A 80 30.84 -6.04 17.23
N MET A 81 30.65 -6.25 15.93
CA MET A 81 31.00 -7.49 15.24
C MET A 81 32.48 -7.86 15.38
N LEU A 82 33.39 -6.87 15.49
CA LEU A 82 34.82 -7.10 15.75
C LEU A 82 35.10 -7.77 17.10
N SER A 83 34.16 -7.71 18.02
CA SER A 83 34.29 -8.23 19.39
C SER A 83 33.51 -9.50 19.64
N LEU A 84 32.66 -9.94 18.70
CA LEU A 84 31.88 -11.17 18.79
C LEU A 84 32.67 -12.39 18.31
N ASN A 85 32.23 -13.57 18.76
CA ASN A 85 32.79 -14.82 18.25
C ASN A 85 32.40 -15.02 16.78
N VAL A 86 33.36 -15.41 15.96
CA VAL A 86 33.12 -15.72 14.54
C VAL A 86 32.09 -16.86 14.43
N ASN A 87 31.10 -16.66 13.57
CA ASN A 87 29.99 -17.60 13.33
C ASN A 87 29.09 -17.87 14.55
N SER A 88 29.07 -16.95 15.51
CA SER A 88 28.07 -17.07 16.60
C SER A 88 26.66 -16.74 16.07
N PRO A 89 25.59 -17.31 16.65
CA PRO A 89 24.21 -16.97 16.29
C PRO A 89 23.92 -15.47 16.38
N MET A 90 24.53 -14.77 17.34
CA MET A 90 24.39 -13.32 17.51
C MET A 90 25.09 -12.55 16.38
N GLN A 91 26.27 -12.99 15.97
CA GLN A 91 26.96 -12.37 14.84
C GLN A 91 26.12 -12.48 13.55
N LEU A 92 25.58 -13.67 13.27
CA LEU A 92 24.71 -13.87 12.10
C LEU A 92 23.44 -13.03 12.17
N PHE A 93 22.81 -12.91 13.35
CA PHE A 93 21.68 -12.02 13.55
C PHE A 93 22.06 -10.58 13.21
N LEU A 94 23.17 -10.07 13.75
CA LEU A 94 23.62 -8.70 13.49
C LEU A 94 23.99 -8.45 12.02
N GLN A 95 24.57 -9.44 11.33
CA GLN A 95 24.82 -9.33 9.89
C GLN A 95 23.51 -9.22 9.09
N THR A 96 22.50 -10.04 9.43
CA THR A 96 21.19 -9.98 8.80
C THR A 96 20.49 -8.66 9.12
N TYR A 97 20.55 -8.21 10.37
CA TYR A 97 20.00 -6.92 10.79
C TYR A 97 20.73 -5.74 10.14
N LYS A 98 22.06 -5.82 9.97
CA LYS A 98 22.82 -4.82 9.21
C LYS A 98 22.32 -4.70 7.76
N ALA A 99 22.11 -5.80 7.06
CA ALA A 99 21.57 -5.80 5.71
C ALA A 99 20.18 -5.12 5.66
N GLN A 100 19.33 -5.40 6.63
CA GLN A 100 18.04 -4.73 6.78
C GLN A 100 18.20 -3.21 7.00
N ARG A 101 19.07 -2.77 7.93
CA ARG A 101 19.32 -1.35 8.20
C ARG A 101 19.92 -0.60 7.01
N ILE A 102 20.71 -1.29 6.16
CA ILE A 102 21.20 -0.74 4.89
C ILE A 102 20.02 -0.44 3.94
N VAL A 103 19.07 -1.39 3.79
CA VAL A 103 17.84 -1.18 3.02
C VAL A 103 17.03 0.00 3.58
N GLU A 104 16.80 0.04 4.90
CA GLU A 104 16.04 1.11 5.58
C GLU A 104 16.71 2.48 5.45
N SER A 105 18.05 2.54 5.28
CA SER A 105 18.76 3.79 5.01
C SER A 105 18.61 4.31 3.57
N GLY A 106 17.86 3.59 2.72
CA GLY A 106 17.64 3.92 1.31
C GLY A 106 18.66 3.28 0.36
N ARG A 107 19.72 2.61 0.85
CA ARG A 107 20.74 1.94 0.03
C ARG A 107 20.27 0.54 -0.39
N VAL A 108 19.19 0.48 -1.19
CA VAL A 108 18.47 -0.76 -1.49
C VAL A 108 19.37 -1.78 -2.21
N GLU A 109 20.11 -1.37 -3.23
CA GLU A 109 21.01 -2.26 -4.00
C GLU A 109 22.12 -2.86 -3.11
N GLU A 110 22.70 -2.05 -2.21
CA GLU A 110 23.73 -2.50 -1.28
C GLU A 110 23.15 -3.50 -0.26
N GLY A 111 21.98 -3.23 0.28
CA GLY A 111 21.29 -4.14 1.19
C GLY A 111 20.88 -5.45 0.53
N GLU A 112 20.39 -5.40 -0.72
CA GLU A 112 20.11 -6.59 -1.53
C GLU A 112 21.37 -7.42 -1.78
N ALA A 113 22.49 -6.78 -2.10
CA ALA A 113 23.77 -7.46 -2.27
C ALA A 113 24.22 -8.15 -0.96
N ALA A 114 24.10 -7.45 0.19
CA ALA A 114 24.43 -8.00 1.50
C ALA A 114 23.56 -9.23 1.84
N PHE A 115 22.25 -9.19 1.57
CA PHE A 115 21.38 -10.37 1.74
C PHE A 115 21.79 -11.51 0.80
N ARG A 116 22.15 -11.21 -0.44
CA ARG A 116 22.59 -12.22 -1.41
C ARG A 116 23.88 -12.93 -0.97
N GLU A 117 24.86 -12.19 -0.44
CA GLU A 117 26.09 -12.74 0.13
C GLU A 117 25.78 -13.64 1.33
N LEU A 118 24.95 -13.20 2.27
CA LEU A 118 24.54 -14.01 3.42
C LEU A 118 23.82 -15.29 3.00
N MET A 119 22.92 -15.23 2.02
CA MET A 119 22.23 -16.41 1.51
C MET A 119 23.17 -17.38 0.78
N ALA A 120 24.21 -16.87 0.14
CA ALA A 120 25.23 -17.72 -0.49
C ALA A 120 26.13 -18.42 0.54
N GLU A 121 26.48 -17.72 1.63
CA GLU A 121 27.28 -18.28 2.72
C GLU A 121 26.47 -19.27 3.60
N TYR A 122 25.17 -18.98 3.81
CA TYR A 122 24.27 -19.75 4.70
C TYR A 122 22.98 -20.19 3.96
N PRO A 123 23.07 -21.02 2.91
CA PRO A 123 21.92 -21.34 2.03
C PRO A 123 20.78 -22.06 2.75
N GLU A 124 21.06 -22.77 3.85
CA GLU A 124 20.07 -23.53 4.62
C GLU A 124 19.32 -22.67 5.64
N LEU A 125 19.73 -21.41 5.85
CA LEU A 125 19.13 -20.56 6.86
C LEU A 125 17.96 -19.74 6.30
N LEU A 126 16.76 -20.28 6.42
CA LEU A 126 15.51 -19.64 5.96
C LEU A 126 15.30 -18.26 6.56
N VAL A 127 15.77 -18.00 7.77
CA VAL A 127 15.63 -16.70 8.44
C VAL A 127 16.21 -15.55 7.61
N ILE A 128 17.33 -15.75 6.92
CA ILE A 128 17.95 -14.74 6.08
C ILE A 128 17.04 -14.45 4.88
N LYS A 129 16.49 -15.51 4.24
CA LYS A 129 15.54 -15.37 3.13
C LYS A 129 14.27 -14.63 3.55
N LEU A 130 13.69 -14.99 4.71
CA LEU A 130 12.48 -14.33 5.22
C LEU A 130 12.74 -12.87 5.58
N SER A 131 13.90 -12.55 6.16
CA SER A 131 14.30 -11.17 6.43
C SER A 131 14.51 -10.36 5.15
N ALA A 132 15.13 -10.96 4.13
CA ALA A 132 15.28 -10.32 2.82
C ALA A 132 13.92 -10.05 2.17
N ILE A 133 12.99 -11.02 2.19
CA ILE A 133 11.63 -10.85 1.66
C ILE A 133 10.94 -9.69 2.36
N HIS A 134 11.00 -9.63 3.69
CA HIS A 134 10.39 -8.56 4.47
C HIS A 134 11.01 -7.20 4.15
N SER A 135 12.32 -7.09 4.16
CA SER A 135 13.01 -5.80 3.97
C SER A 135 12.90 -5.28 2.53
N LEU A 136 13.07 -6.15 1.53
CA LEU A 136 13.06 -5.77 0.12
C LEU A 136 11.65 -5.58 -0.44
N GLY A 137 10.64 -6.21 0.16
CA GLY A 137 9.26 -6.17 -0.29
C GLY A 137 8.65 -4.77 -0.37
N TYR A 138 9.12 -3.84 0.45
CA TYR A 138 8.69 -2.44 0.49
C TYR A 138 9.51 -1.50 -0.40
N THR A 139 10.40 -2.03 -1.22
CA THR A 139 11.40 -1.23 -1.96
C THR A 139 11.34 -1.47 -3.46
N THR A 140 12.27 -0.85 -4.17
CA THR A 140 12.47 -1.09 -5.61
C THR A 140 12.96 -2.51 -5.93
N ALA A 141 13.41 -3.29 -4.95
CA ALA A 141 13.83 -4.69 -5.09
C ALA A 141 12.71 -5.69 -4.75
N ALA A 142 11.44 -5.29 -4.85
CA ALA A 142 10.28 -6.16 -4.60
C ALA A 142 10.23 -7.40 -5.52
N ASP A 143 10.82 -7.34 -6.71
CA ASP A 143 10.95 -8.49 -7.59
C ASP A 143 11.88 -9.57 -7.01
N THR A 144 12.98 -9.18 -6.37
CA THR A 144 13.84 -10.12 -5.63
C THR A 144 13.07 -10.73 -4.46
N ALA A 145 12.31 -9.94 -3.69
CA ALA A 145 11.48 -10.45 -2.61
C ALA A 145 10.43 -11.47 -3.10
N ALA A 146 9.75 -11.18 -4.21
CA ALA A 146 8.78 -12.09 -4.82
C ALA A 146 9.41 -13.43 -5.24
N ARG A 147 10.54 -13.39 -5.95
CA ARG A 147 11.26 -14.59 -6.39
C ARG A 147 11.73 -15.44 -5.21
N LEU A 148 12.28 -14.81 -4.17
CA LEU A 148 12.69 -15.49 -2.94
C LEU A 148 11.49 -16.13 -2.23
N TRP A 149 10.35 -15.43 -2.18
CA TRP A 149 9.15 -15.97 -1.57
C TRP A 149 8.61 -17.17 -2.36
N ILE A 150 8.49 -17.08 -3.69
CA ILE A 150 8.04 -18.17 -4.57
C ILE A 150 8.95 -19.41 -4.41
N GLU A 151 10.28 -19.20 -4.41
CA GLU A 151 11.25 -20.29 -4.17
C GLU A 151 11.06 -20.91 -2.79
N THR A 152 10.86 -20.06 -1.76
CA THR A 152 10.65 -20.52 -0.38
C THR A 152 9.34 -21.29 -0.26
N ALA A 153 8.26 -20.81 -0.88
CA ALA A 153 6.96 -21.48 -0.88
C ALA A 153 7.03 -22.87 -1.53
N ALA A 154 7.77 -23.00 -2.64
CA ALA A 154 7.92 -24.28 -3.33
C ALA A 154 8.70 -25.34 -2.51
N ARG A 155 9.66 -24.92 -1.68
CA ARG A 155 10.54 -25.83 -0.93
C ARG A 155 10.18 -25.95 0.53
N HIS A 156 9.64 -24.88 1.12
CA HIS A 156 9.40 -24.72 2.57
C HIS A 156 8.08 -23.99 2.81
N PRO A 157 6.91 -24.57 2.42
CA PRO A 157 5.61 -23.88 2.47
C PRO A 157 5.25 -23.34 3.85
N GLU A 158 5.60 -24.07 4.93
CA GLU A 158 5.33 -23.61 6.29
C GLU A 158 6.15 -22.36 6.68
N ALA A 159 7.38 -22.25 6.20
CA ALA A 159 8.19 -21.05 6.42
C ALA A 159 7.67 -19.88 5.58
N ALA A 160 7.25 -20.11 4.35
CA ALA A 160 6.66 -19.08 3.49
C ALA A 160 5.37 -18.49 4.10
N ARG A 161 4.55 -19.31 4.78
CA ARG A 161 3.34 -18.85 5.49
C ARG A 161 3.65 -17.92 6.67
N ALA A 162 4.88 -17.90 7.18
CA ALA A 162 5.28 -16.97 8.24
C ALA A 162 5.47 -15.53 7.74
N VAL A 163 5.56 -15.32 6.43
CA VAL A 163 5.58 -13.96 5.85
C VAL A 163 4.16 -13.40 5.89
N GLY A 164 3.96 -12.29 6.59
CA GLY A 164 2.63 -11.70 6.77
C GLY A 164 2.03 -11.18 5.46
N GLY A 165 0.68 -11.22 5.35
CA GLY A 165 -0.06 -10.74 4.19
C GLY A 165 0.20 -9.27 3.85
N TYR A 166 0.50 -8.44 4.85
CA TYR A 166 0.90 -7.04 4.65
C TYR A 166 2.17 -6.91 3.80
N THR A 167 3.22 -7.70 4.11
CA THR A 167 4.46 -7.72 3.32
C THR A 167 4.19 -8.20 1.89
N LEU A 168 3.40 -9.26 1.73
CA LEU A 168 3.07 -9.79 0.41
C LEU A 168 2.21 -8.82 -0.41
N GLY A 169 1.32 -8.08 0.25
CA GLY A 169 0.56 -7.00 -0.36
C GLY A 169 1.46 -5.86 -0.85
N ALA A 170 2.46 -5.49 -0.07
CA ALA A 170 3.46 -4.49 -0.48
C ALA A 170 4.28 -4.98 -1.67
N VAL A 171 4.74 -6.24 -1.65
CA VAL A 171 5.43 -6.86 -2.79
C VAL A 171 4.56 -6.81 -4.04
N ALA A 172 3.31 -7.28 -3.95
CA ALA A 172 2.39 -7.31 -5.09
C ALA A 172 2.12 -5.90 -5.65
N GLY A 173 1.86 -4.91 -4.77
CA GLY A 173 1.64 -3.52 -5.16
C GLY A 173 2.87 -2.89 -5.84
N ASN A 174 4.07 -3.14 -5.34
CA ASN A 174 5.30 -2.66 -5.96
C ASN A 174 5.58 -3.31 -7.32
N LEU A 175 5.26 -4.60 -7.49
CA LEU A 175 5.37 -5.27 -8.79
C LEU A 175 4.37 -4.67 -9.80
N GLU A 176 3.14 -4.42 -9.39
CA GLU A 176 2.12 -3.79 -10.23
C GLU A 176 2.53 -2.38 -10.65
N ALA A 177 2.95 -1.54 -9.72
CA ALA A 177 3.43 -0.19 -9.99
C ALA A 177 4.64 -0.14 -10.95
N ARG A 178 5.39 -1.24 -11.09
CA ARG A 178 6.53 -1.39 -12.00
C ARG A 178 6.20 -2.19 -13.25
N SER A 179 4.92 -2.44 -13.52
CA SER A 179 4.45 -3.22 -14.67
C SER A 179 5.03 -4.65 -14.74
N GLN A 180 5.38 -5.23 -13.58
CA GLN A 180 5.86 -6.62 -13.48
C GLN A 180 4.71 -7.58 -13.19
N VAL A 181 3.66 -7.50 -14.00
CA VAL A 181 2.39 -8.22 -13.80
C VAL A 181 2.60 -9.74 -13.80
N ASP A 182 3.43 -10.27 -14.70
CA ASP A 182 3.71 -11.72 -14.77
C ASP A 182 4.30 -12.26 -13.47
N LEU A 183 5.21 -11.52 -12.84
CA LEU A 183 5.81 -11.92 -11.58
C LEU A 183 4.84 -11.80 -10.41
N ARG A 184 4.00 -10.75 -10.41
CA ARG A 184 2.90 -10.60 -9.44
C ARG A 184 1.93 -11.78 -9.53
N ASP A 185 1.53 -12.17 -10.73
CA ASP A 185 0.62 -13.27 -10.95
C ASP A 185 1.26 -14.62 -10.56
N ALA A 186 2.55 -14.81 -10.85
CA ALA A 186 3.30 -15.97 -10.35
C ALA A 186 3.35 -16.03 -8.81
N LEU A 187 3.47 -14.88 -8.13
CA LEU A 187 3.37 -14.81 -6.67
C LEU A 187 1.99 -15.26 -6.19
N PHE A 188 0.90 -14.78 -6.80
CA PHE A 188 -0.46 -15.17 -6.43
C PHE A 188 -0.74 -16.65 -6.69
N LEU A 189 -0.27 -17.21 -7.81
CA LEU A 189 -0.36 -18.64 -8.06
C LEU A 189 0.40 -19.46 -7.02
N ALA A 190 1.57 -18.99 -6.59
CA ALA A 190 2.33 -19.67 -5.55
C ALA A 190 1.66 -19.59 -4.17
N LEU A 191 0.96 -18.47 -3.85
CA LEU A 191 0.13 -18.34 -2.65
C LEU A 191 -1.00 -19.38 -2.63
N ASP A 192 -1.73 -19.49 -3.74
CA ASP A 192 -2.82 -20.47 -3.89
C ASP A 192 -2.31 -21.91 -3.77
N ASN A 193 -1.22 -22.25 -4.45
CA ASN A 193 -0.62 -23.58 -4.43
C ASN A 193 -0.26 -24.09 -3.02
N ILE A 194 0.09 -23.21 -2.10
CA ILE A 194 0.37 -23.61 -0.70
C ILE A 194 -0.84 -23.40 0.23
N GLY A 195 -2.02 -22.98 -0.32
CA GLY A 195 -3.21 -22.66 0.46
C GLY A 195 -2.99 -21.52 1.45
N TYR A 196 -2.25 -20.50 1.04
CA TYR A 196 -2.02 -19.31 1.86
C TYR A 196 -3.21 -18.36 1.80
N ASP A 197 -3.79 -18.03 2.96
CA ASP A 197 -4.74 -16.92 3.05
C ASP A 197 -3.98 -15.60 3.23
N PRO A 198 -4.04 -14.67 2.28
CA PRO A 198 -3.34 -13.39 2.37
C PRO A 198 -3.87 -12.44 3.45
N GLY A 199 -4.92 -12.81 4.17
CA GLY A 199 -5.40 -12.11 5.36
C GLY A 199 -6.21 -10.84 5.08
N THR A 200 -6.24 -10.31 3.84
CA THR A 200 -7.06 -9.12 3.51
C THR A 200 -7.97 -9.37 2.32
N ALA A 201 -9.20 -8.83 2.35
CA ALA A 201 -10.18 -8.95 1.28
C ALA A 201 -9.63 -8.41 -0.05
N SER A 202 -8.87 -7.32 -0.01
CA SER A 202 -8.25 -6.73 -1.20
C SER A 202 -7.26 -7.70 -1.85
N LEU A 203 -6.34 -8.27 -1.08
CA LEU A 203 -5.32 -9.18 -1.61
C LEU A 203 -5.93 -10.52 -2.03
N ARG A 204 -6.96 -11.02 -1.29
CA ARG A 204 -7.76 -12.19 -1.71
C ARG A 204 -8.40 -11.97 -3.08
N ASN A 205 -9.02 -10.81 -3.33
CA ASN A 205 -9.60 -10.49 -4.64
C ASN A 205 -8.53 -10.42 -5.74
N GLN A 206 -7.39 -9.76 -5.50
CA GLN A 206 -6.28 -9.70 -6.47
C GLN A 206 -5.77 -11.10 -6.82
N MET A 207 -5.60 -11.97 -5.83
CA MET A 207 -5.21 -13.36 -6.04
C MET A 207 -6.24 -14.11 -6.92
N GLN A 208 -7.54 -13.99 -6.63
CA GLN A 208 -8.57 -14.65 -7.42
C GLN A 208 -8.62 -14.13 -8.87
N ILE A 209 -8.36 -12.83 -9.09
CA ILE A 209 -8.25 -12.24 -10.43
C ILE A 209 -7.07 -12.84 -11.21
N ALA A 210 -5.92 -12.97 -10.57
CA ALA A 210 -4.74 -13.58 -11.21
C ALA A 210 -5.00 -15.06 -11.54
N LEU A 211 -5.60 -15.83 -10.62
CA LEU A 211 -6.01 -17.20 -10.84
C LEU A 211 -7.02 -17.33 -12.00
N PHE A 212 -8.03 -16.47 -12.02
CA PHE A 212 -9.02 -16.42 -13.10
C PHE A 212 -8.35 -16.11 -14.43
N THR A 213 -7.55 -15.04 -14.51
CA THR A 213 -6.89 -14.60 -15.74
C THR A 213 -5.96 -15.67 -16.30
N ASN A 214 -5.18 -16.32 -15.43
CA ASN A 214 -4.28 -17.40 -15.80
C ASN A 214 -5.04 -18.63 -16.31
N ALA A 215 -6.11 -19.04 -15.61
CA ALA A 215 -6.91 -20.20 -16.02
C ALA A 215 -7.73 -19.91 -17.30
N ALA A 216 -8.28 -18.71 -17.45
CA ALA A 216 -9.06 -18.31 -18.63
C ALA A 216 -8.23 -18.19 -19.91
N ALA A 217 -6.91 -18.05 -19.81
CA ALA A 217 -6.00 -18.07 -20.95
C ALA A 217 -5.74 -19.47 -21.51
N ASP A 218 -6.10 -20.54 -20.77
CA ASP A 218 -5.87 -21.95 -21.15
C ASP A 218 -7.20 -22.67 -21.36
N SER A 219 -7.45 -23.13 -22.59
CA SER A 219 -8.67 -23.82 -23.00
C SER A 219 -8.95 -25.16 -22.29
N GLY A 220 -8.09 -25.62 -21.41
CA GLY A 220 -8.28 -26.84 -20.60
C GLY A 220 -8.61 -26.58 -19.15
N ARG A 221 -8.75 -25.29 -18.74
CA ARG A 221 -8.88 -24.89 -17.33
C ARG A 221 -10.13 -24.04 -17.04
N GLU A 222 -11.18 -24.19 -17.88
CA GLU A 222 -12.39 -23.37 -17.77
C GLU A 222 -13.09 -23.54 -16.40
N ASP A 223 -13.07 -24.74 -15.80
CA ASP A 223 -13.68 -24.96 -14.48
C ASP A 223 -12.90 -24.25 -13.38
N GLN A 224 -11.58 -24.21 -13.46
CA GLN A 224 -10.74 -23.44 -12.53
C GLN A 224 -10.98 -21.94 -12.68
N ALA A 225 -11.14 -21.45 -13.91
CA ALA A 225 -11.49 -20.06 -14.16
C ALA A 225 -12.85 -19.71 -13.52
N ARG A 226 -13.88 -20.55 -13.68
CA ARG A 226 -15.19 -20.35 -13.05
C ARG A 226 -15.11 -20.38 -11.52
N GLU A 227 -14.33 -21.29 -10.96
CA GLU A 227 -14.13 -21.36 -9.51
C GLU A 227 -13.48 -20.07 -8.98
N ALA A 228 -12.44 -19.57 -9.63
CA ALA A 228 -11.79 -18.34 -9.25
C ALA A 228 -12.73 -17.12 -9.42
N LEU A 229 -13.45 -17.05 -10.55
CA LEU A 229 -14.44 -15.99 -10.82
C LEU A 229 -15.52 -15.92 -9.74
N ALA A 230 -16.02 -17.06 -9.28
CA ALA A 230 -17.05 -17.13 -8.24
C ALA A 230 -16.57 -16.58 -6.88
N LYS A 231 -15.27 -16.60 -6.62
CA LYS A 231 -14.65 -16.09 -5.39
C LYS A 231 -14.33 -14.60 -5.44
N ILE A 232 -14.42 -13.94 -6.60
CA ILE A 232 -14.22 -12.49 -6.72
C ILE A 232 -15.43 -11.76 -6.14
N THR A 233 -15.22 -11.02 -5.07
CA THR A 233 -16.26 -10.24 -4.39
C THR A 233 -16.20 -8.74 -4.74
N ASN A 234 -15.10 -8.23 -5.28
CA ASN A 234 -14.97 -6.84 -5.67
C ASN A 234 -15.79 -6.54 -6.94
N PRO A 235 -16.88 -5.72 -6.84
CA PRO A 235 -17.76 -5.45 -7.97
C PRO A 235 -17.07 -4.71 -9.11
N GLY A 236 -16.12 -3.80 -8.82
CA GLY A 236 -15.35 -3.09 -9.84
C GLY A 236 -14.52 -4.05 -10.69
N GLN A 237 -13.91 -5.04 -10.06
CA GLN A 237 -13.13 -6.06 -10.76
C GLN A 237 -14.02 -6.98 -11.64
N LEU A 238 -15.20 -7.33 -11.16
CA LEU A 238 -16.17 -8.09 -11.96
C LEU A 238 -16.61 -7.32 -13.21
N ILE A 239 -16.83 -6.01 -13.08
CA ILE A 239 -17.15 -5.16 -14.23
C ILE A 239 -15.96 -5.09 -15.19
N ASN A 240 -14.73 -4.96 -14.69
CA ASN A 240 -13.54 -4.96 -15.53
C ASN A 240 -13.39 -6.28 -16.31
N ILE A 241 -13.70 -7.41 -15.70
CA ILE A 241 -13.71 -8.71 -16.38
C ILE A 241 -14.84 -8.74 -17.43
N ALA A 242 -16.05 -8.30 -17.07
CA ALA A 242 -17.21 -8.25 -17.97
C ALA A 242 -17.02 -7.25 -19.14
N ALA A 243 -16.11 -6.32 -19.02
CA ALA A 243 -15.78 -5.35 -20.04
C ALA A 243 -14.81 -5.90 -21.10
N GLN A 244 -13.92 -6.82 -20.77
CA GLN A 244 -12.85 -7.30 -21.64
C GLN A 244 -13.32 -8.41 -22.57
N ARG A 245 -13.13 -8.24 -23.89
CA ARG A 245 -13.55 -9.22 -24.90
C ARG A 245 -12.86 -10.59 -24.74
N ARG A 246 -11.61 -10.61 -24.27
CA ARG A 246 -10.89 -11.88 -24.02
C ARG A 246 -11.60 -12.80 -23.01
N PHE A 247 -12.47 -12.24 -22.17
CA PHE A 247 -13.29 -12.98 -21.19
C PHE A 247 -14.74 -13.15 -21.61
N GLN A 248 -15.08 -12.97 -22.90
CA GLN A 248 -16.46 -13.01 -23.40
C GLN A 248 -17.19 -14.31 -23.06
N THR A 249 -16.49 -15.44 -22.97
CA THR A 249 -17.05 -16.75 -22.60
C THR A 249 -17.68 -16.75 -21.21
N TYR A 250 -17.16 -15.89 -20.31
CA TYR A 250 -17.61 -15.81 -18.91
C TYR A 250 -18.60 -14.67 -18.64
N TRP A 251 -18.94 -13.84 -19.65
CA TRP A 251 -19.81 -12.67 -19.42
C TRP A 251 -21.20 -13.03 -18.89
N SER A 252 -21.76 -14.17 -19.30
CA SER A 252 -23.07 -14.62 -18.82
C SER A 252 -23.06 -15.08 -17.36
N GLU A 253 -21.90 -15.34 -16.79
CA GLU A 253 -21.71 -15.78 -15.41
C GLU A 253 -21.53 -14.60 -14.45
N ILE A 254 -21.30 -13.39 -14.97
CA ILE A 254 -21.11 -12.18 -14.19
C ILE A 254 -22.43 -11.41 -14.12
N ASP A 255 -23.08 -11.45 -12.95
CA ASP A 255 -24.30 -10.69 -12.74
C ASP A 255 -23.97 -9.23 -12.41
N THR A 256 -24.24 -8.34 -13.38
CA THR A 256 -24.03 -6.89 -13.27
C THR A 256 -25.28 -6.13 -12.89
N LYS A 257 -26.36 -6.81 -12.49
CA LYS A 257 -27.58 -6.15 -12.02
C LYS A 257 -27.32 -5.35 -10.72
N PRO A 258 -27.97 -4.19 -10.55
CA PRO A 258 -27.75 -3.33 -9.38
C PRO A 258 -27.83 -4.07 -8.05
N ALA A 259 -28.87 -4.88 -7.82
CA ALA A 259 -29.05 -5.62 -6.56
C ALA A 259 -27.93 -6.66 -6.29
N SER A 260 -27.38 -7.29 -7.34
CA SER A 260 -26.27 -8.22 -7.20
C SER A 260 -24.96 -7.48 -6.87
N LEU A 261 -24.72 -6.34 -7.53
CA LEU A 261 -23.55 -5.51 -7.27
C LEU A 261 -23.62 -4.86 -5.88
N GLU A 262 -24.81 -4.44 -5.43
CA GLU A 262 -25.05 -3.93 -4.08
C GLU A 262 -24.71 -4.99 -3.02
N GLY A 263 -25.25 -6.19 -3.13
CA GLY A 263 -24.95 -7.28 -2.19
C GLY A 263 -23.46 -7.67 -2.18
N LYS A 264 -22.77 -7.62 -3.34
CA LYS A 264 -21.31 -7.84 -3.39
C LYS A 264 -20.53 -6.69 -2.75
N THR A 265 -20.98 -5.46 -2.92
CA THR A 265 -20.36 -4.27 -2.29
C THR A 265 -20.51 -4.34 -0.77
N GLU A 266 -21.69 -4.70 -0.25
CA GLU A 266 -21.95 -4.92 1.16
C GLU A 266 -21.05 -6.01 1.73
N ALA A 267 -21.01 -7.19 1.09
CA ALA A 267 -20.14 -8.29 1.51
C ALA A 267 -18.65 -7.91 1.51
N LEU A 268 -18.21 -7.10 0.54
CA LEU A 268 -16.84 -6.60 0.49
C LEU A 268 -16.55 -5.61 1.62
N LEU A 269 -17.48 -4.70 1.92
CA LEU A 269 -17.37 -3.76 3.05
C LEU A 269 -17.27 -4.50 4.38
N ASP A 270 -18.11 -5.53 4.60
CA ASP A 270 -18.06 -6.36 5.80
C ASP A 270 -16.74 -7.11 5.92
N ALA A 271 -16.24 -7.67 4.83
CA ALA A 271 -14.94 -8.34 4.82
C ALA A 271 -13.80 -7.36 5.14
N MET A 272 -13.80 -6.17 4.53
CA MET A 272 -12.79 -5.13 4.80
C MET A 272 -12.87 -4.59 6.23
N LYS A 273 -14.09 -4.43 6.78
CA LYS A 273 -14.29 -4.09 8.20
C LYS A 273 -13.64 -5.12 9.10
N ASN A 274 -13.92 -6.41 8.87
CA ASN A 274 -13.36 -7.50 9.67
C ASN A 274 -11.84 -7.55 9.56
N ASP A 275 -11.27 -7.37 8.36
CA ASP A 275 -9.83 -7.28 8.15
C ASP A 275 -9.23 -6.10 8.94
N PHE A 276 -9.91 -4.95 8.96
CA PHE A 276 -9.46 -3.77 9.68
C PHE A 276 -9.48 -3.99 11.20
N VAL A 277 -10.58 -4.49 11.75
CA VAL A 277 -10.70 -4.78 13.19
C VAL A 277 -9.69 -5.86 13.64
N ALA A 278 -9.49 -6.90 12.81
CA ALA A 278 -8.56 -7.98 13.14
C ALA A 278 -7.08 -7.59 13.02
N ALA A 279 -6.73 -6.80 11.98
CA ALA A 279 -5.33 -6.48 11.68
C ALA A 279 -4.83 -5.24 12.42
N GLY A 280 -5.71 -4.31 12.77
CA GLY A 280 -5.35 -3.07 13.45
C GLY A 280 -4.34 -2.19 12.70
N ASN A 281 -4.23 -2.32 11.37
CA ASN A 281 -3.22 -1.60 10.57
C ASN A 281 -3.83 -0.57 9.62
N GLY A 282 -3.05 0.46 9.30
CA GLY A 282 -3.50 1.61 8.51
C GLY A 282 -3.90 1.28 7.08
N THR A 283 -3.30 0.27 6.47
CA THR A 283 -3.64 -0.12 5.09
C THR A 283 -5.04 -0.74 5.02
N ALA A 284 -5.36 -1.64 5.95
CA ALA A 284 -6.70 -2.22 6.05
C ALA A 284 -7.74 -1.13 6.38
N ALA A 285 -7.40 -0.21 7.30
CA ALA A 285 -8.23 0.94 7.63
C ALA A 285 -8.47 1.85 6.43
N GLY A 286 -7.42 2.22 5.70
CA GLY A 286 -7.52 3.06 4.52
C GLY A 286 -8.35 2.42 3.41
N ALA A 287 -8.21 1.12 3.19
CA ALA A 287 -9.01 0.36 2.22
C ALA A 287 -10.49 0.34 2.62
N PHE A 288 -10.79 0.00 3.88
CA PHE A 288 -12.14 0.00 4.40
C PHE A 288 -12.80 1.39 4.30
N LEU A 289 -12.14 2.43 4.83
CA LEU A 289 -12.68 3.79 4.83
C LEU A 289 -12.91 4.32 3.41
N SER A 290 -12.00 4.04 2.48
CA SER A 290 -12.16 4.45 1.08
C SER A 290 -13.41 3.82 0.43
N HIS A 291 -13.69 2.54 0.72
CA HIS A 291 -14.89 1.87 0.24
C HIS A 291 -16.14 2.35 0.97
N ALA A 292 -16.11 2.47 2.29
CA ALA A 292 -17.22 2.98 3.07
C ALA A 292 -17.67 4.36 2.59
N VAL A 293 -16.74 5.31 2.45
CA VAL A 293 -17.04 6.66 1.93
C VAL A 293 -17.58 6.63 0.50
N SER A 294 -17.12 5.69 -0.32
CA SER A 294 -17.53 5.61 -1.74
C SER A 294 -18.90 4.99 -1.94
N PHE A 295 -19.32 4.07 -1.08
CA PHE A 295 -20.50 3.23 -1.31
C PHE A 295 -21.58 3.34 -0.23
N THR A 296 -21.36 4.12 0.83
CA THR A 296 -22.34 4.39 1.89
C THR A 296 -22.64 5.90 1.99
N GLU A 297 -23.28 6.32 3.07
CA GLU A 297 -23.50 7.73 3.35
C GLU A 297 -22.21 8.39 3.85
N ALA A 298 -21.52 9.10 2.97
CA ALA A 298 -20.20 9.68 3.22
C ALA A 298 -20.14 10.58 4.46
N GLU A 299 -21.18 11.42 4.68
CA GLU A 299 -21.26 12.29 5.85
C GLU A 299 -21.41 11.49 7.16
N ALA A 300 -22.17 10.39 7.16
CA ALA A 300 -22.28 9.49 8.30
C ALA A 300 -20.92 8.84 8.63
N ALA A 301 -20.21 8.35 7.60
CA ALA A 301 -18.86 7.82 7.77
C ALA A 301 -17.90 8.88 8.35
N ALA A 302 -17.93 10.12 7.82
CA ALA A 302 -17.09 11.21 8.33
C ALA A 302 -17.39 11.56 9.78
N ASN A 303 -18.67 11.63 10.16
CA ASN A 303 -19.09 11.92 11.54
C ASN A 303 -18.66 10.81 12.52
N ALA A 304 -18.75 9.54 12.12
CA ALA A 304 -18.40 8.41 12.97
C ALA A 304 -16.87 8.27 13.16
N TYR A 305 -16.08 8.37 12.10
CA TYR A 305 -14.65 8.04 12.16
C TYR A 305 -13.71 9.22 12.39
N THR A 306 -14.15 10.48 12.16
CA THR A 306 -13.27 11.64 12.46
C THR A 306 -12.96 11.76 13.96
N PRO A 307 -13.89 11.55 14.91
CA PRO A 307 -13.57 11.54 16.34
C PRO A 307 -12.58 10.43 16.73
N VAL A 308 -12.64 9.26 16.07
CA VAL A 308 -11.69 8.16 16.29
C VAL A 308 -10.29 8.59 15.87
N LEU A 309 -10.14 9.15 14.66
CA LEU A 309 -8.88 9.69 14.18
C LEU A 309 -8.34 10.80 15.08
N ASP A 310 -9.21 11.68 15.54
CA ASP A 310 -8.87 12.75 16.48
C ASP A 310 -8.29 12.19 17.77
N ARG A 311 -8.91 11.12 18.30
CA ARG A 311 -8.43 10.43 19.51
C ARG A 311 -7.04 9.82 19.30
N ILE A 312 -6.80 9.16 18.17
CA ILE A 312 -5.47 8.61 17.83
C ILE A 312 -4.44 9.74 17.76
N MET A 313 -4.75 10.87 17.10
CA MET A 313 -3.85 12.01 17.00
C MET A 313 -3.56 12.68 18.35
N GLU A 314 -4.52 12.69 19.28
CA GLU A 314 -4.35 13.24 20.64
C GLU A 314 -3.49 12.35 21.54
N GLN A 315 -3.62 11.04 21.43
CA GLN A 315 -2.80 10.07 22.17
C GLN A 315 -1.36 10.02 21.63
N GLY A 316 -1.16 10.34 20.35
CA GLY A 316 0.15 10.29 19.71
C GLY A 316 0.80 8.93 19.82
N GLU A 317 2.05 8.88 20.32
CA GLU A 317 2.82 7.64 20.52
C GLU A 317 2.26 6.71 21.60
N GLN A 318 1.34 7.18 22.43
CA GLN A 318 0.69 6.37 23.47
C GLN A 318 -0.50 5.57 22.93
N SER A 319 -0.98 5.91 21.74
CA SER A 319 -2.08 5.17 21.10
C SER A 319 -1.65 3.73 20.78
N ALA A 320 -2.55 2.78 21.00
CA ALA A 320 -2.39 1.41 20.51
C ALA A 320 -2.33 1.37 18.97
N TYR A 321 -2.94 2.35 18.32
CA TYR A 321 -2.81 2.60 16.88
C TYR A 321 -1.61 3.50 16.60
N SER A 322 -0.74 3.05 15.71
CA SER A 322 0.40 3.82 15.24
C SER A 322 -0.06 5.11 14.55
N MET A 323 0.56 6.24 14.90
CA MET A 323 0.39 7.51 14.16
C MET A 323 0.70 7.37 12.67
N TYR A 324 1.61 6.45 12.33
CA TYR A 324 1.95 6.10 10.96
C TYR A 324 0.75 5.52 10.21
N ASP A 325 -0.03 4.67 10.87
CA ASP A 325 -1.23 4.05 10.32
C ASP A 325 -2.40 5.03 10.23
N ALA A 326 -2.53 5.93 11.20
CA ALA A 326 -3.56 6.96 11.21
C ALA A 326 -3.52 7.89 9.98
N MET A 327 -2.35 8.08 9.35
CA MET A 327 -2.22 8.88 8.14
C MET A 327 -3.05 8.36 6.96
N PHE A 328 -3.33 7.04 6.89
CA PHE A 328 -4.18 6.44 5.86
C PHE A 328 -5.67 6.80 6.00
N TRP A 329 -6.09 7.28 7.15
CA TRP A 329 -7.48 7.67 7.41
C TRP A 329 -7.80 9.06 6.88
N VAL A 330 -6.79 9.95 6.81
CA VAL A 330 -6.98 11.38 6.54
C VAL A 330 -7.64 11.62 5.19
N ALA A 331 -7.11 11.05 4.12
CA ALA A 331 -7.62 11.31 2.77
C ALA A 331 -9.05 10.75 2.55
N PRO A 332 -9.40 9.51 2.95
CA PRO A 332 -10.78 9.03 2.87
C PRO A 332 -11.77 9.90 3.65
N LEU A 333 -11.44 10.28 4.89
CA LEU A 333 -12.33 11.10 5.72
C LEU A 333 -12.46 12.53 5.22
N ALA A 334 -11.39 13.15 4.73
CA ALA A 334 -11.44 14.45 4.08
C ALA A 334 -12.37 14.40 2.85
N ARG A 335 -12.24 13.35 2.04
CA ARG A 335 -13.13 13.11 0.87
C ARG A 335 -14.58 12.92 1.31
N ALA A 336 -14.82 12.27 2.44
CA ALA A 336 -16.16 12.12 3.00
C ALA A 336 -16.79 13.48 3.34
N TRP A 337 -16.02 14.37 3.98
CA TRP A 337 -16.45 15.73 4.26
C TRP A 337 -16.75 16.55 3.00
N GLU A 338 -15.91 16.42 1.96
CA GLU A 338 -16.15 17.07 0.66
C GLU A 338 -17.45 16.58 0.02
N THR A 339 -17.64 15.26 0.00
CA THR A 339 -18.84 14.62 -0.54
C THR A 339 -20.10 15.04 0.21
N GLY A 340 -20.00 15.19 1.53
CA GLY A 340 -21.06 15.72 2.40
C GLY A 340 -21.25 17.25 2.31
N GLY A 341 -20.55 17.93 1.38
CA GLY A 341 -20.70 19.38 1.16
C GLY A 341 -19.99 20.25 2.22
N SER A 342 -18.99 19.71 2.91
CA SER A 342 -18.24 20.39 3.98
C SER A 342 -16.73 20.49 3.68
N PRO A 343 -16.29 21.13 2.56
CA PRO A 343 -14.88 21.20 2.18
C PRO A 343 -14.00 21.91 3.22
N GLU A 344 -14.54 22.80 4.03
CA GLU A 344 -13.79 23.46 5.11
C GLU A 344 -13.45 22.48 6.26
N ARG A 345 -14.30 21.47 6.52
CA ARG A 345 -13.98 20.40 7.47
C ARG A 345 -12.87 19.50 6.92
N ALA A 346 -12.91 19.19 5.61
CA ALA A 346 -11.83 18.46 4.94
C ALA A 346 -10.50 19.21 5.05
N ASN A 347 -10.51 20.52 4.76
CA ASN A 347 -9.32 21.38 4.90
C ASN A 347 -8.77 21.37 6.34
N SER A 348 -9.66 21.52 7.34
CA SER A 348 -9.28 21.51 8.76
C SER A 348 -8.66 20.18 9.19
N LEU A 349 -9.19 19.05 8.68
CA LEU A 349 -8.70 17.72 8.96
C LEU A 349 -7.27 17.53 8.41
N TYR A 350 -7.01 17.90 7.15
CA TYR A 350 -5.67 17.87 6.58
C TYR A 350 -4.67 18.72 7.37
N GLU A 351 -5.04 19.97 7.71
CA GLU A 351 -4.17 20.86 8.48
C GLU A 351 -3.91 20.33 9.90
N LYS A 352 -4.92 19.76 10.57
CA LYS A 352 -4.75 19.12 11.88
C LYS A 352 -3.79 17.94 11.78
N ALA A 353 -4.00 17.06 10.82
CA ALA A 353 -3.17 15.89 10.61
C ALA A 353 -1.71 16.26 10.36
N LEU A 354 -1.45 17.20 9.43
CA LEU A 354 -0.09 17.62 9.12
C LEU A 354 0.63 18.29 10.30
N ARG A 355 -0.11 18.99 11.18
CA ARG A 355 0.45 19.52 12.44
C ARG A 355 0.77 18.42 13.45
N SER A 356 -0.13 17.45 13.62
CA SER A 356 0.02 16.34 14.58
C SER A 356 1.17 15.42 14.21
N PHE A 357 1.39 15.19 12.90
CA PHE A 357 2.51 14.36 12.41
C PHE A 357 3.87 15.06 12.46
N GLY A 358 3.90 16.34 12.81
CA GLY A 358 5.12 17.12 13.02
C GLY A 358 6.07 17.12 11.82
N ASN A 359 7.38 17.12 12.10
CA ASN A 359 8.44 17.09 11.09
C ASN A 359 8.87 15.66 10.69
N SER A 360 8.06 14.64 10.97
CA SER A 360 8.38 13.28 10.52
C SER A 360 8.48 13.25 8.98
N ARG A 361 9.64 12.82 8.47
CA ARG A 361 9.90 12.68 7.02
C ARG A 361 9.40 11.35 6.45
N GLY A 362 8.38 10.76 7.05
CA GLY A 362 7.86 9.47 6.60
C GLY A 362 7.06 9.58 5.30
N VAL A 363 7.10 8.54 4.47
CA VAL A 363 6.36 8.43 3.20
C VAL A 363 4.87 8.72 3.38
N ASN A 364 4.27 8.33 4.51
CA ASN A 364 2.86 8.56 4.78
C ASN A 364 2.52 10.05 4.96
N ARG A 365 3.41 10.84 5.58
CA ARG A 365 3.22 12.30 5.66
C ARG A 365 3.25 12.93 4.27
N LEU A 366 4.15 12.47 3.39
CA LEU A 366 4.19 12.93 1.99
C LEU A 366 2.91 12.59 1.25
N ASN A 367 2.33 11.40 1.51
CA ASN A 367 1.03 11.01 0.96
C ASN A 367 -0.10 11.95 1.43
N VAL A 368 -0.14 12.30 2.73
CA VAL A 368 -1.12 13.27 3.26
C VAL A 368 -0.93 14.64 2.60
N SER A 369 0.32 15.11 2.43
CA SER A 369 0.63 16.38 1.76
C SER A 369 0.18 16.39 0.30
N ALA A 370 0.41 15.31 -0.44
CA ALA A 370 -0.02 15.16 -1.82
C ALA A 370 -1.54 15.17 -1.95
N ASN A 371 -2.25 14.40 -1.11
CA ASN A 371 -3.71 14.39 -1.10
C ASN A 371 -4.30 15.76 -0.71
N TYR A 372 -3.66 16.48 0.23
CA TYR A 372 -4.07 17.83 0.57
C TYR A 372 -3.85 18.80 -0.59
N ALA A 373 -2.76 18.69 -1.32
CA ALA A 373 -2.52 19.51 -2.50
C ALA A 373 -3.57 19.25 -3.60
N VAL A 374 -4.01 17.99 -3.80
CA VAL A 374 -5.15 17.67 -4.68
C VAL A 374 -6.43 18.38 -4.23
N HIS A 375 -6.78 18.24 -2.93
CA HIS A 375 -7.93 18.93 -2.34
C HIS A 375 -7.89 20.45 -2.57
N LEU A 376 -6.73 21.06 -2.38
CA LEU A 376 -6.55 22.50 -2.59
C LEU A 376 -6.71 22.90 -4.07
N LEU A 377 -6.24 22.07 -5.02
CA LEU A 377 -6.43 22.30 -6.45
C LEU A 377 -7.91 22.21 -6.87
N GLU A 378 -8.63 21.24 -6.33
CA GLU A 378 -10.06 21.04 -6.58
C GLU A 378 -10.91 22.19 -6.01
N ASN A 379 -10.37 22.90 -4.99
CA ASN A 379 -10.96 24.10 -4.39
C ASN A 379 -10.31 25.41 -4.88
N GLU A 380 -9.71 25.42 -6.09
CA GLU A 380 -9.17 26.59 -6.78
C GLU A 380 -8.08 27.35 -5.98
N ARG A 381 -7.27 26.62 -5.18
CA ARG A 381 -6.17 27.16 -4.37
C ARG A 381 -4.78 26.69 -4.85
N PRO A 382 -4.39 26.90 -6.12
CA PRO A 382 -3.19 26.30 -6.70
C PRO A 382 -1.90 26.78 -6.06
N ARG A 383 -1.81 28.05 -5.59
CA ARG A 383 -0.62 28.53 -4.88
C ARG A 383 -0.39 27.78 -3.57
N LYS A 384 -1.47 27.58 -2.80
CA LYS A 384 -1.38 26.82 -1.55
C LYS A 384 -1.08 25.35 -1.81
N ALA A 385 -1.59 24.77 -2.89
CA ALA A 385 -1.25 23.39 -3.28
C ALA A 385 0.26 23.23 -3.56
N LEU A 386 0.90 24.22 -4.21
CA LEU A 386 2.35 24.21 -4.44
C LEU A 386 3.16 24.26 -3.13
N GLU A 387 2.69 24.95 -2.09
CA GLU A 387 3.37 25.01 -0.78
C GLU A 387 3.52 23.62 -0.13
N TYR A 388 2.62 22.66 -0.47
CA TYR A 388 2.65 21.31 0.06
C TYR A 388 3.32 20.31 -0.89
N ILE A 389 3.14 20.47 -2.21
CA ILE A 389 3.63 19.48 -3.17
C ILE A 389 5.11 19.66 -3.53
N GLU A 390 5.63 20.90 -3.58
CA GLU A 390 7.03 21.15 -3.90
C GLU A 390 8.00 20.55 -2.88
N PRO A 391 7.82 20.77 -1.55
CA PRO A 391 8.65 20.10 -0.55
C PRO A 391 8.54 18.57 -0.61
N ALA A 392 7.33 18.03 -0.88
CA ALA A 392 7.12 16.59 -0.97
C ALA A 392 7.88 15.98 -2.16
N ILE A 393 7.88 16.63 -3.32
CA ILE A 393 8.67 16.21 -4.48
C ILE A 393 10.16 16.25 -4.14
N ALA A 394 10.66 17.36 -3.55
CA ALA A 394 12.07 17.50 -3.20
C ALA A 394 12.53 16.43 -2.19
N ASP A 395 11.71 16.11 -1.19
CA ASP A 395 12.00 15.04 -0.22
C ASP A 395 12.08 13.66 -0.90
N LEU A 396 11.19 13.39 -1.87
CA LEU A 396 11.20 12.13 -2.62
C LEU A 396 12.36 12.03 -3.61
N GLU A 397 12.68 13.11 -4.34
CA GLU A 397 13.82 13.16 -5.25
C GLU A 397 15.16 12.98 -4.51
N ALA A 398 15.23 13.39 -3.24
CA ALA A 398 16.39 13.18 -2.38
C ALA A 398 16.48 11.75 -1.80
N SER A 399 15.45 10.92 -2.00
CA SER A 399 15.32 9.58 -1.43
C SER A 399 15.21 8.55 -2.58
N ASP A 400 16.09 7.57 -2.60
CA ASP A 400 16.05 6.49 -3.60
C ASP A 400 14.83 5.54 -3.45
N SER A 401 14.01 5.72 -2.41
CA SER A 401 13.05 4.70 -1.97
C SER A 401 11.63 4.85 -2.52
N ALA A 402 11.26 5.96 -3.17
CA ALA A 402 9.87 6.24 -3.50
C ALA A 402 9.62 6.74 -4.93
N LEU A 403 10.36 6.25 -5.90
CA LEU A 403 10.27 6.68 -7.30
C LEU A 403 8.86 6.51 -7.91
N THR A 404 8.05 5.55 -7.43
CA THR A 404 6.68 5.32 -7.89
C THR A 404 5.69 6.40 -7.42
N ALA A 405 5.99 7.12 -6.36
CA ALA A 405 5.14 8.21 -5.84
C ALA A 405 5.38 9.56 -6.53
N LEU A 406 6.54 9.74 -7.18
CA LEU A 406 6.89 11.00 -7.85
C LEU A 406 5.96 11.38 -9.01
N PRO A 407 5.63 10.48 -9.97
CA PRO A 407 4.79 10.87 -11.10
C PRO A 407 3.40 11.36 -10.71
N PRO A 408 2.66 10.76 -9.76
CA PRO A 408 1.42 11.34 -9.25
C PRO A 408 1.57 12.75 -8.68
N MET A 409 2.68 13.03 -7.97
CA MET A 409 2.96 14.36 -7.43
C MET A 409 3.28 15.37 -8.53
N HIS A 410 3.97 14.96 -9.60
CA HIS A 410 4.16 15.79 -10.78
C HIS A 410 2.85 16.12 -11.50
N ALA A 411 1.85 15.23 -11.48
CA ALA A 411 0.52 15.51 -12.00
C ALA A 411 -0.14 16.68 -11.24
N VAL A 412 -0.07 16.64 -9.90
CA VAL A 412 -0.58 17.72 -9.05
C VAL A 412 0.15 19.04 -9.33
N ARG A 413 1.48 19.02 -9.39
CA ARG A 413 2.32 20.19 -9.68
C ARG A 413 2.02 20.79 -11.05
N LEU A 414 1.88 19.95 -12.09
CA LEU A 414 1.54 20.38 -13.44
C LEU A 414 0.19 21.10 -13.48
N ARG A 415 -0.84 20.53 -12.85
CA ARG A 415 -2.18 21.14 -12.76
C ARG A 415 -2.12 22.48 -12.01
N ALA A 416 -1.35 22.58 -10.93
CA ALA A 416 -1.20 23.82 -10.17
C ALA A 416 -0.56 24.92 -11.00
N TYR A 417 0.55 24.66 -11.68
CA TYR A 417 1.20 25.64 -12.55
C TYR A 417 0.34 26.02 -13.74
N HIS A 418 -0.41 25.06 -14.30
CA HIS A 418 -1.35 25.36 -15.39
C HIS A 418 -2.44 26.34 -14.93
N GLN A 419 -3.08 26.11 -13.77
CA GLN A 419 -4.09 27.02 -13.20
C GLN A 419 -3.53 28.43 -12.91
N LEU A 420 -2.22 28.55 -12.64
CA LEU A 420 -1.54 29.82 -12.42
C LEU A 420 -1.05 30.48 -13.72
N GLY A 421 -1.20 29.84 -14.87
CA GLY A 421 -0.66 30.33 -16.15
C GLY A 421 0.87 30.28 -16.25
N GLN A 422 1.53 29.44 -15.44
CA GLN A 422 2.99 29.34 -15.33
C GLN A 422 3.53 28.16 -16.16
N SER A 423 3.45 28.27 -17.48
CA SER A 423 3.75 27.17 -18.42
C SER A 423 5.22 26.72 -18.41
N GLU A 424 6.16 27.61 -18.11
CA GLU A 424 7.58 27.27 -18.05
C GLU A 424 7.88 26.33 -16.88
N GLN A 425 7.34 26.62 -15.69
CA GLN A 425 7.48 25.81 -14.49
C GLN A 425 6.78 24.44 -14.63
N ALA A 426 5.73 24.38 -15.44
CA ALA A 426 5.00 23.14 -15.73
C ALA A 426 5.82 22.13 -16.55
N THR A 427 6.84 22.57 -17.31
CA THR A 427 7.55 21.75 -18.32
C THR A 427 8.19 20.49 -17.71
N ALA A 428 8.91 20.62 -16.59
CA ALA A 428 9.58 19.48 -15.95
C ALA A 428 8.58 18.40 -15.46
N SER A 429 7.46 18.84 -14.88
CA SER A 429 6.39 17.94 -14.43
C SER A 429 5.74 17.21 -15.60
N ARG A 430 5.52 17.93 -16.71
CA ARG A 430 4.99 17.35 -17.93
C ARG A 430 5.92 16.27 -18.50
N GLN A 431 7.22 16.54 -18.58
CA GLN A 431 8.22 15.56 -19.05
C GLN A 431 8.23 14.30 -18.19
N ASN A 432 8.13 14.44 -16.87
CA ASN A 432 8.05 13.30 -15.97
C ASN A 432 6.80 12.45 -16.23
N LEU A 433 5.63 13.08 -16.38
CA LEU A 433 4.39 12.37 -16.69
C LEU A 433 4.43 11.67 -18.06
N GLU A 434 4.96 12.33 -19.08
CA GLU A 434 5.13 11.71 -20.41
C GLU A 434 6.02 10.46 -20.37
N ALA A 435 7.10 10.50 -19.59
CA ALA A 435 8.00 9.37 -19.42
C ALA A 435 7.34 8.17 -18.69
N ASN A 436 6.29 8.40 -17.89
CA ASN A 436 5.61 7.41 -17.08
C ASN A 436 4.16 7.13 -17.53
N LYS A 437 3.72 7.63 -18.69
CA LYS A 437 2.31 7.63 -19.11
C LYS A 437 1.68 6.23 -19.20
N SER A 438 2.42 5.21 -19.62
CA SER A 438 1.90 3.84 -19.72
C SER A 438 1.71 3.19 -18.34
N ALA A 439 2.60 3.47 -17.39
CA ALA A 439 2.50 2.94 -16.02
C ALA A 439 1.41 3.67 -15.19
N LEU A 440 1.00 4.86 -15.60
CA LEU A 440 0.06 5.73 -14.88
C LEU A 440 -1.02 6.31 -15.81
N LEU A 441 -1.57 5.47 -16.67
CA LEU A 441 -2.50 5.87 -17.73
C LEU A 441 -3.64 6.76 -17.24
N GLU A 442 -4.33 6.35 -16.18
CA GLU A 442 -5.45 7.11 -15.60
C GLU A 442 -5.01 8.50 -15.13
N ILE A 443 -3.93 8.57 -14.35
CA ILE A 443 -3.40 9.86 -13.83
C ILE A 443 -2.97 10.76 -14.98
N TYR A 444 -2.33 10.20 -16.01
CA TYR A 444 -1.92 10.96 -17.19
C TYR A 444 -3.12 11.53 -17.92
N ILE A 445 -4.10 10.68 -18.26
CA ILE A 445 -5.30 11.10 -18.99
C ILE A 445 -6.07 12.15 -18.19
N ASP A 446 -6.36 11.91 -16.91
CA ASP A 446 -7.09 12.85 -16.05
C ASP A 446 -6.36 14.19 -15.92
N THR A 447 -5.02 14.16 -15.88
CA THR A 447 -4.21 15.39 -15.85
C THR A 447 -4.30 16.16 -17.16
N MET A 448 -4.18 15.47 -18.30
CA MET A 448 -4.29 16.10 -19.63
C MET A 448 -5.68 16.70 -19.85
N LEU A 449 -6.74 16.00 -19.46
CA LEU A 449 -8.11 16.53 -19.50
C LEU A 449 -8.27 17.76 -18.59
N ALA A 450 -7.72 17.71 -17.37
CA ALA A 450 -7.81 18.82 -16.40
C ALA A 450 -7.08 20.10 -16.87
N ILE A 451 -6.09 19.98 -17.73
CA ILE A 451 -5.37 21.13 -18.32
C ILE A 451 -5.82 21.48 -19.74
N GLY A 452 -6.91 20.85 -20.25
CA GLY A 452 -7.49 21.13 -21.54
C GLY A 452 -6.77 20.51 -22.75
N GLU A 453 -5.90 19.51 -22.50
CA GLU A 453 -5.14 18.82 -23.55
C GLU A 453 -5.82 17.51 -23.99
N GLU A 454 -7.06 17.61 -24.44
CA GLU A 454 -7.90 16.48 -24.84
C GLU A 454 -7.26 15.59 -25.91
N ALA A 455 -6.51 16.18 -26.84
CA ALA A 455 -5.84 15.43 -27.89
C ALA A 455 -4.75 14.48 -27.33
N ALA A 456 -3.97 14.93 -26.34
CA ALA A 456 -2.95 14.12 -25.68
C ALA A 456 -3.58 13.00 -24.84
N ALA A 457 -4.68 13.31 -24.14
CA ALA A 457 -5.45 12.32 -23.40
C ALA A 457 -6.01 11.22 -24.31
N LYS A 458 -6.62 11.61 -25.42
CA LYS A 458 -7.15 10.68 -26.43
C LYS A 458 -6.06 9.82 -27.06
N ASP A 459 -4.93 10.41 -27.43
CA ASP A 459 -3.80 9.66 -28.04
C ASP A 459 -3.24 8.61 -27.09
N ALA A 460 -3.06 8.95 -25.82
CA ALA A 460 -2.62 7.99 -24.79
C ALA A 460 -3.62 6.84 -24.64
N LEU A 461 -4.91 7.15 -24.55
CA LEU A 461 -5.97 6.15 -24.45
C LEU A 461 -6.03 5.21 -25.67
N LEU A 462 -5.94 5.77 -26.88
CA LEU A 462 -5.92 4.99 -28.11
C LEU A 462 -4.67 4.10 -28.25
N THR A 463 -3.53 4.62 -27.80
CA THR A 463 -2.28 3.84 -27.76
C THR A 463 -2.45 2.62 -26.87
N GLU A 464 -3.03 2.80 -25.68
CA GLU A 464 -3.23 1.71 -24.75
C GLU A 464 -4.32 0.73 -25.22
N LEU A 465 -5.44 1.19 -25.76
CA LEU A 465 -6.47 0.32 -26.36
C LEU A 465 -5.94 -0.55 -27.51
N ARG A 466 -4.86 -0.14 -28.16
CA ARG A 466 -4.18 -0.88 -29.26
C ARG A 466 -2.98 -1.69 -28.76
N SER A 467 -2.66 -1.64 -27.47
CA SER A 467 -1.56 -2.39 -26.86
C SER A 467 -1.86 -3.90 -26.78
N VAL A 468 -0.89 -4.66 -26.35
CA VAL A 468 -1.02 -6.13 -26.12
C VAL A 468 -1.97 -6.41 -24.96
N ASP A 469 -1.95 -5.59 -23.92
CA ASP A 469 -2.89 -5.67 -22.79
C ASP A 469 -3.63 -4.33 -22.60
N PRO A 470 -4.82 -4.17 -23.17
CA PRO A 470 -5.62 -2.94 -23.08
C PRO A 470 -6.44 -2.83 -21.79
N SER A 471 -6.17 -3.65 -20.76
CA SER A 471 -7.00 -3.77 -19.56
C SER A 471 -7.20 -2.44 -18.84
N ASP A 472 -6.14 -1.63 -18.70
CA ASP A 472 -6.20 -0.34 -17.99
C ASP A 472 -7.04 0.67 -18.76
N ALA A 473 -6.91 0.73 -20.09
CA ALA A 473 -7.72 1.59 -20.92
C ALA A 473 -9.21 1.19 -20.93
N ILE A 474 -9.48 -0.13 -20.92
CA ILE A 474 -10.86 -0.64 -20.81
C ILE A 474 -11.44 -0.30 -19.43
N ALA A 475 -10.67 -0.49 -18.35
CA ALA A 475 -11.09 -0.15 -16.99
C ALA A 475 -11.36 1.34 -16.83
N TYR A 476 -10.48 2.18 -17.37
CA TYR A 476 -10.64 3.64 -17.36
C TYR A 476 -11.96 4.12 -18.00
N LEU A 477 -12.39 3.45 -19.06
CA LEU A 477 -13.60 3.80 -19.79
C LEU A 477 -14.90 3.26 -19.17
N GLN A 478 -14.84 2.49 -18.07
CA GLN A 478 -16.07 2.00 -17.43
C GLN A 478 -16.84 3.13 -16.73
N LEU A 479 -18.14 2.91 -16.52
CA LEU A 479 -18.99 3.80 -15.75
C LEU A 479 -18.63 3.71 -14.25
N PRO A 480 -18.74 4.83 -13.51
CA PRO A 480 -18.48 4.81 -12.08
C PRO A 480 -19.54 3.99 -11.35
N LEU A 481 -19.09 3.10 -10.45
CA LEU A 481 -19.98 2.30 -9.62
C LEU A 481 -20.57 3.07 -8.44
N ASN A 482 -19.89 4.11 -7.98
CA ASN A 482 -20.34 4.94 -6.87
C ASN A 482 -20.99 6.22 -7.40
N ARG A 483 -21.86 6.81 -6.57
CA ARG A 483 -22.46 8.10 -6.88
C ARG A 483 -21.42 9.21 -6.69
N LEU A 484 -21.14 9.93 -7.78
CA LEU A 484 -20.23 11.07 -7.73
C LEU A 484 -20.97 12.31 -7.21
N MET A 485 -20.49 12.87 -6.10
CA MET A 485 -21.08 14.05 -5.46
C MET A 485 -20.18 15.29 -5.55
N GLN A 486 -18.87 15.09 -5.69
CA GLN A 486 -17.91 16.19 -5.75
C GLN A 486 -17.89 16.83 -7.14
N PRO A 487 -18.01 18.17 -7.25
CA PRO A 487 -18.05 18.86 -8.55
C PRO A 487 -16.86 18.54 -9.47
N ALA A 488 -15.65 18.48 -8.91
CA ALA A 488 -14.44 18.15 -9.67
C ALA A 488 -14.50 16.74 -10.28
N ARG A 489 -15.03 15.75 -9.54
CA ARG A 489 -15.20 14.38 -10.03
C ARG A 489 -16.31 14.27 -11.07
N VAL A 490 -17.40 15.01 -10.90
CA VAL A 490 -18.47 15.09 -11.90
C VAL A 490 -17.93 15.68 -13.21
N ALA A 491 -17.11 16.73 -13.13
CA ALA A 491 -16.46 17.33 -14.30
C ALA A 491 -15.49 16.36 -14.99
N ALA A 492 -14.67 15.64 -14.22
CA ALA A 492 -13.76 14.62 -14.75
C ALA A 492 -14.53 13.50 -15.45
N GLU A 493 -15.63 13.02 -14.86
CA GLU A 493 -16.46 11.97 -15.46
C GLU A 493 -17.14 12.45 -16.74
N SER A 494 -17.57 13.72 -16.80
CA SER A 494 -18.12 14.32 -18.03
C SER A 494 -17.08 14.35 -19.16
N ALA A 495 -15.81 14.62 -18.84
CA ALA A 495 -14.73 14.55 -19.82
C ALA A 495 -14.45 13.11 -20.29
N LYS A 496 -14.48 12.12 -19.37
CA LYS A 496 -14.40 10.69 -19.71
C LYS A 496 -15.57 10.27 -20.63
N GLU A 497 -16.78 10.77 -20.38
CA GLU A 497 -17.94 10.49 -21.21
C GLU A 497 -17.74 10.99 -22.65
N GLN A 498 -17.15 12.16 -22.83
CA GLN A 498 -16.81 12.67 -24.17
C GLN A 498 -15.82 11.74 -24.88
N LEU A 499 -14.80 11.23 -24.18
CA LEU A 499 -13.87 10.25 -24.74
C LEU A 499 -14.59 8.94 -25.11
N ARG A 500 -15.50 8.43 -24.28
CA ARG A 500 -16.29 7.22 -24.59
C ARG A 500 -17.13 7.38 -25.88
N HIS A 501 -17.63 8.58 -26.15
CA HIS A 501 -18.42 8.90 -27.34
C HIS A 501 -17.59 9.31 -28.56
N ASP A 502 -16.27 9.50 -28.42
CA ASP A 502 -15.39 9.75 -29.58
C ASP A 502 -15.41 8.53 -30.52
N PRO A 503 -15.70 8.72 -31.83
CA PRO A 503 -15.88 7.61 -32.77
C PRO A 503 -14.65 6.72 -32.94
N GLU A 504 -13.44 7.28 -32.76
CA GLU A 504 -12.20 6.52 -32.87
C GLU A 504 -11.96 5.67 -31.61
N VAL A 505 -12.18 6.26 -30.42
CA VAL A 505 -12.09 5.57 -29.12
C VAL A 505 -13.14 4.45 -29.06
N ALA A 506 -14.40 4.74 -29.40
CA ALA A 506 -15.47 3.75 -29.41
C ALA A 506 -15.16 2.55 -30.34
N ARG A 507 -14.57 2.82 -31.52
CA ARG A 507 -14.15 1.78 -32.46
C ARG A 507 -12.99 0.96 -31.90
N ALA A 508 -11.96 1.60 -31.31
CA ALA A 508 -10.82 0.91 -30.70
C ALA A 508 -11.29 0.06 -29.51
N LEU A 509 -12.12 0.61 -28.61
CA LEU A 509 -12.70 -0.13 -27.50
C LEU A 509 -13.52 -1.34 -27.98
N SER A 510 -14.38 -1.17 -28.99
CA SER A 510 -15.22 -2.28 -29.50
C SER A 510 -14.40 -3.45 -30.06
N ALA A 511 -13.14 -3.24 -30.43
CA ALA A 511 -12.27 -4.31 -30.89
C ALA A 511 -11.75 -5.19 -29.72
N VAL A 512 -11.58 -4.63 -28.52
CA VAL A 512 -10.96 -5.31 -27.36
C VAL A 512 -11.92 -5.49 -26.18
N GLY A 513 -13.03 -4.73 -26.12
CA GLY A 513 -13.94 -4.75 -24.99
C GLY A 513 -15.26 -4.01 -25.24
N ARG A 514 -15.89 -3.58 -24.17
CA ARG A 514 -17.14 -2.81 -24.15
C ARG A 514 -17.23 -1.94 -22.89
N VAL A 515 -18.11 -0.96 -22.88
CA VAL A 515 -18.59 -0.34 -21.64
C VAL A 515 -19.70 -1.26 -21.09
N VAL A 516 -19.61 -1.61 -19.82
CA VAL A 516 -20.66 -2.37 -19.13
C VAL A 516 -21.70 -1.37 -18.63
N ASP A 517 -22.96 -1.58 -18.96
CA ASP A 517 -24.05 -0.76 -18.47
C ASP A 517 -24.33 -1.10 -17.00
N VAL A 518 -23.98 -0.18 -16.12
CA VAL A 518 -24.18 -0.30 -14.68
C VAL A 518 -24.76 0.98 -14.11
N SER A 519 -25.60 0.84 -13.10
CA SER A 519 -26.07 1.96 -12.29
C SER A 519 -25.19 2.12 -11.05
N PRO A 520 -25.05 3.35 -10.53
CA PRO A 520 -24.36 3.56 -9.26
C PRO A 520 -24.98 2.74 -8.14
N VAL A 521 -24.13 2.12 -7.35
CA VAL A 521 -24.46 1.26 -6.20
C VAL A 521 -24.30 2.07 -4.92
N SER A 522 -25.20 1.87 -3.96
CA SER A 522 -25.11 2.45 -2.63
C SER A 522 -25.60 1.43 -1.60
N VAL A 523 -24.80 1.16 -0.59
CA VAL A 523 -25.18 0.33 0.56
C VAL A 523 -25.86 1.23 1.57
N THR A 524 -27.15 0.99 1.81
CA THR A 524 -27.95 1.77 2.75
C THR A 524 -27.97 1.11 4.13
N GLY A 525 -27.99 1.92 5.18
CA GLY A 525 -28.13 1.42 6.56
C GLY A 525 -26.86 0.78 7.14
N PHE A 526 -25.69 1.06 6.55
CA PHE A 526 -24.42 0.64 7.15
C PHE A 526 -24.20 1.38 8.48
N ASP A 527 -23.98 0.61 9.57
CA ASP A 527 -23.86 1.15 10.93
C ASP A 527 -22.42 1.60 11.22
N HIS A 528 -22.10 2.82 10.79
CA HIS A 528 -20.79 3.43 11.02
C HIS A 528 -20.48 3.65 12.49
N ASP A 529 -21.49 3.99 13.31
CA ASP A 529 -21.29 4.30 14.73
C ASP A 529 -20.88 3.05 15.50
N SER A 530 -21.52 1.91 15.25
CA SER A 530 -21.14 0.63 15.85
C SER A 530 -19.69 0.25 15.53
N VAL A 531 -19.27 0.41 14.25
CA VAL A 531 -17.88 0.12 13.84
C VAL A 531 -16.90 1.09 14.49
N ALA A 532 -17.23 2.38 14.58
CA ALA A 532 -16.37 3.37 15.23
C ALA A 532 -16.18 3.07 16.73
N LEU A 533 -17.22 2.61 17.42
CA LEU A 533 -17.15 2.17 18.82
C LEU A 533 -16.26 0.93 18.99
N GLU A 534 -16.40 -0.08 18.12
CA GLU A 534 -15.51 -1.26 18.12
C GLU A 534 -14.03 -0.86 18.01
N ILE A 535 -13.74 0.15 17.17
CA ILE A 535 -12.37 0.64 16.98
C ILE A 535 -11.89 1.40 18.23
N LEU A 536 -12.73 2.24 18.81
CA LEU A 536 -12.40 2.97 20.03
C LEU A 536 -12.09 2.03 21.20
N ASP A 537 -12.84 0.93 21.34
CA ASP A 537 -12.60 -0.09 22.37
C ASP A 537 -11.22 -0.78 22.21
N VAL A 538 -10.67 -0.80 21.00
CA VAL A 538 -9.32 -1.34 20.73
C VAL A 538 -8.23 -0.29 21.00
N ILE A 539 -8.55 1.00 20.81
CA ILE A 539 -7.61 2.13 20.97
C ILE A 539 -7.43 2.52 22.43
N ASP A 540 -8.47 2.48 23.24
CA ASP A 540 -8.48 2.85 24.65
C ASP A 540 -8.02 1.69 25.54
#